data_e9a12078282b0f068841ec1d9f9b91de
#
_entry.id   e9a12078282b0f068841ec1d9f9b91de
#
_cell.length_a   1.000
_cell.length_b   1.000
_cell.length_c   1.000
_cell.angle_alpha   90.00
_cell.angle_beta   90.00
_cell.angle_gamma   90.00
#
_symmetry.space_group_name_H-M   'P 1'
#
loop_
_entity.id
_entity.type
_entity.pdbx_description
1 polymer ?
#
loop_
_entity_poly.entity_id
_entity_poly.type
_entity_poly.pdbx_seq_one_letter_code
_entity_poly.pdbx_strand_id
1 'polypeptide(L)'
;MKIKFCGIRRLEDVAFCNELQPEYLGMILSSGFRRTISPETAEQLVKAKSRSIAAVGVFVNETPEHIAQVLKQVPLDVIQLHGSETAEIVSGVRWRTGLPVWKAVQVQTAADIQAARQLGADRLILEGKAGGMGITADWELIA
;
A
#
# COMPACT_ATOMS: atom_id res chain seq x y z
N MET A 1 -13.74 -6.84 -10.87
CA MET A 1 -12.98 -5.62 -10.44
C MET A 1 -12.64 -5.81 -8.98
N LYS A 2 -11.42 -5.40 -8.55
CA LYS A 2 -11.02 -5.44 -7.13
C LYS A 2 -10.93 -4.02 -6.59
N ILE A 3 -11.42 -3.80 -5.38
CA ILE A 3 -11.48 -2.48 -4.74
C ILE A 3 -10.59 -2.45 -3.50
N LYS A 4 -9.87 -1.35 -3.32
CA LYS A 4 -9.09 -1.07 -2.11
C LYS A 4 -9.51 0.28 -1.53
N PHE A 5 -9.91 0.30 -0.25
CA PHE A 5 -10.06 1.55 0.51
C PHE A 5 -8.77 1.84 1.26
N CYS A 6 -8.21 3.03 1.08
CA CYS A 6 -6.91 3.42 1.62
C CYS A 6 -6.98 4.59 2.60
N GLY A 7 -6.12 4.53 3.62
CA GLY A 7 -6.06 5.53 4.67
C GLY A 7 -7.08 5.30 5.78
N ILE A 8 -7.39 4.03 6.04
CA ILE A 8 -8.23 3.58 7.15
C ILE A 8 -7.52 3.91 8.47
N ARG A 9 -8.24 4.52 9.43
CA ARG A 9 -7.66 5.00 10.69
C ARG A 9 -8.46 4.65 11.93
N ARG A 10 -9.75 4.35 11.80
CA ARG A 10 -10.69 4.21 12.90
C ARG A 10 -11.47 2.91 12.79
N LEU A 11 -11.99 2.43 13.91
CA LEU A 11 -12.85 1.25 13.91
C LEU A 11 -14.14 1.45 13.10
N GLU A 12 -14.67 2.69 13.07
CA GLU A 12 -15.82 3.01 12.21
C GLU A 12 -15.52 2.82 10.72
N ASP A 13 -14.30 3.18 10.29
CA ASP A 13 -13.86 2.97 8.91
C ASP A 13 -13.82 1.46 8.58
N VAL A 14 -13.37 0.64 9.55
CA VAL A 14 -13.36 -0.83 9.42
C VAL A 14 -14.78 -1.40 9.39
N ALA A 15 -15.70 -0.85 10.20
CA ALA A 15 -17.10 -1.27 10.17
C ALA A 15 -17.72 -1.06 8.78
N PHE A 16 -17.49 0.08 8.14
CA PHE A 16 -17.91 0.32 6.74
C PHE A 16 -17.25 -0.65 5.77
N CYS A 17 -15.95 -0.95 5.94
CA CYS A 17 -15.30 -1.96 5.11
C CYS A 17 -15.95 -3.34 5.30
N ASN A 18 -16.33 -3.70 6.52
CA ASN A 18 -16.98 -4.97 6.81
C ASN A 18 -18.39 -5.07 6.18
N GLU A 19 -19.10 -3.96 6.03
CA GLU A 19 -20.39 -3.91 5.33
C GLU A 19 -20.21 -3.98 3.81
N LEU A 20 -19.27 -3.21 3.26
CA LEU A 20 -19.09 -3.05 1.81
C LEU A 20 -18.22 -4.16 1.19
N GLN A 21 -17.49 -4.93 2.00
CA GLN A 21 -16.65 -6.06 1.60
C GLN A 21 -15.69 -5.74 0.43
N PRO A 22 -14.84 -4.67 0.50
CA PRO A 22 -13.77 -4.50 -0.46
C PRO A 22 -12.76 -5.64 -0.35
N GLU A 23 -11.98 -5.90 -1.39
CA GLU A 23 -10.92 -6.92 -1.32
C GLU A 23 -9.76 -6.49 -0.43
N TYR A 24 -9.52 -5.17 -0.32
CA TYR A 24 -8.37 -4.64 0.43
C TYR A 24 -8.74 -3.42 1.26
N LEU A 25 -8.14 -3.36 2.46
CA LEU A 25 -8.10 -2.13 3.26
C LEU A 25 -6.65 -1.71 3.49
N GLY A 26 -6.33 -0.43 3.28
CA GLY A 26 -4.98 0.12 3.39
C GLY A 26 -4.83 1.05 4.60
N MET A 27 -3.71 0.90 5.31
CA MET A 27 -3.32 1.70 6.48
C MET A 27 -1.95 2.31 6.23
N ILE A 28 -1.78 3.61 6.51
CA ILE A 28 -0.49 4.30 6.35
C ILE A 28 0.29 4.17 7.66
N LEU A 29 1.45 3.50 7.58
CA LEU A 29 2.28 3.16 8.73
C LEU A 29 3.60 3.94 8.79
N SER A 30 3.92 4.72 7.76
CA SER A 30 5.04 5.67 7.81
C SER A 30 4.63 6.98 8.45
N SER A 31 5.54 7.56 9.24
CA SER A 31 5.30 8.83 9.96
C SER A 31 5.23 10.03 9.01
N GLY A 32 4.62 11.12 9.49
CA GLY A 32 4.63 12.42 8.80
C GLY A 32 3.51 12.64 7.79
N PHE A 33 2.54 11.72 7.65
CA PHE A 33 1.40 11.88 6.78
C PHE A 33 0.10 12.12 7.56
N ARG A 34 -0.83 12.86 6.96
CA ARG A 34 -2.11 13.23 7.59
C ARG A 34 -2.91 12.02 8.09
N ARG A 35 -2.78 10.87 7.41
CA ARG A 35 -3.53 9.65 7.71
C ARG A 35 -2.66 8.53 8.32
N THR A 36 -1.49 8.88 8.83
CA THR A 36 -0.64 7.93 9.55
C THR A 36 -1.31 7.44 10.83
N ILE A 37 -1.18 6.15 11.09
CA ILE A 37 -1.57 5.51 12.35
C ILE A 37 -0.38 4.76 12.96
N SER A 38 -0.43 4.54 14.26
CA SER A 38 0.58 3.74 14.96
C SER A 38 0.40 2.24 14.69
N PRO A 39 1.45 1.41 14.88
CA PRO A 39 1.33 -0.04 14.81
C PRO A 39 0.27 -0.61 15.77
N GLU A 40 0.12 -0.05 16.98
CA GLU A 40 -0.89 -0.46 17.96
C GLU A 40 -2.31 -0.25 17.44
N THR A 41 -2.56 0.92 16.82
CA THR A 41 -3.85 1.20 16.18
C THR A 41 -4.07 0.26 15.00
N ALA A 42 -3.08 0.07 14.15
CA ALA A 42 -3.19 -0.82 12.99
C ALA A 42 -3.50 -2.26 13.41
N GLU A 43 -2.87 -2.78 14.47
CA GLU A 43 -3.15 -4.10 15.02
C GLU A 43 -4.62 -4.25 15.43
N GLN A 44 -5.19 -3.24 16.11
CA GLN A 44 -6.60 -3.23 16.49
C GLN A 44 -7.53 -3.25 15.27
N LEU A 45 -7.23 -2.45 14.24
CA LEU A 45 -8.01 -2.39 13.00
C LEU A 45 -7.96 -3.73 12.25
N VAL A 46 -6.79 -4.36 12.17
CA VAL A 46 -6.64 -5.68 11.54
C VAL A 46 -7.42 -6.75 12.27
N LYS A 47 -7.46 -6.71 13.61
CA LYS A 47 -8.27 -7.65 14.40
C LYS A 47 -9.78 -7.47 14.19
N ALA A 48 -10.22 -6.23 13.94
CA ALA A 48 -11.64 -5.90 13.75
C ALA A 48 -12.16 -6.16 12.32
N LYS A 49 -11.27 -6.24 11.32
CA LYS A 49 -11.69 -6.47 9.93
C LYS A 49 -12.21 -7.87 9.68
N SER A 50 -13.13 -8.01 8.74
CA SER A 50 -13.55 -9.30 8.20
C SER A 50 -12.35 -10.08 7.63
N ARG A 51 -12.35 -11.40 7.80
CA ARG A 51 -11.29 -12.28 7.26
C ARG A 51 -11.20 -12.26 5.74
N SER A 52 -12.30 -11.95 5.06
CA SER A 52 -12.36 -11.82 3.59
C SER A 52 -11.59 -10.62 3.04
N ILE A 53 -11.31 -9.59 3.88
CA ILE A 53 -10.64 -8.36 3.47
C ILE A 53 -9.15 -8.50 3.77
N ALA A 54 -8.29 -8.28 2.78
CA ALA A 54 -6.83 -8.28 2.97
C ALA A 54 -6.34 -6.93 3.51
N ALA A 55 -5.45 -6.97 4.51
CA ALA A 55 -4.82 -5.79 5.10
C ALA A 55 -3.56 -5.39 4.34
N VAL A 56 -3.51 -4.14 3.88
CA VAL A 56 -2.37 -3.55 3.16
C VAL A 56 -1.69 -2.51 4.05
N GLY A 57 -0.41 -2.72 4.37
CA GLY A 57 0.42 -1.71 5.02
C GLY A 57 1.07 -0.82 3.97
N VAL A 58 0.86 0.49 4.07
CA VAL A 58 1.45 1.48 3.18
C VAL A 58 2.66 2.12 3.87
N PHE A 59 3.81 2.03 3.21
CA PHE A 59 5.08 2.54 3.68
C PHE A 59 5.69 3.50 2.67
N VAL A 60 6.40 4.51 3.15
CA VAL A 60 7.05 5.53 2.33
C VAL A 60 8.51 5.66 2.75
N ASN A 61 9.42 5.24 1.87
CA ASN A 61 10.88 5.31 2.07
C ASN A 61 11.38 4.67 3.38
N GLU A 62 10.71 3.61 3.83
CA GLU A 62 11.15 2.83 4.99
C GLU A 62 12.16 1.75 4.59
N THR A 63 12.99 1.34 5.53
CA THR A 63 13.92 0.22 5.31
C THR A 63 13.19 -1.12 5.36
N PRO A 64 13.67 -2.15 4.64
CA PRO A 64 13.10 -3.50 4.73
C PRO A 64 13.10 -4.06 6.16
N GLU A 65 14.09 -3.70 6.98
CA GLU A 65 14.22 -4.07 8.38
C GLU A 65 13.09 -3.48 9.22
N HIS A 66 12.81 -2.19 9.04
CA HIS A 66 11.75 -1.50 9.76
C HIS A 66 10.38 -2.07 9.40
N ILE A 67 10.11 -2.31 8.11
CA ILE A 67 8.87 -2.93 7.65
C ILE A 67 8.70 -4.32 8.28
N ALA A 68 9.74 -5.15 8.27
CA ALA A 68 9.71 -6.47 8.89
C ALA A 68 9.48 -6.40 10.41
N GLN A 69 10.00 -5.35 11.08
CA GLN A 69 9.75 -5.14 12.51
C GLN A 69 8.28 -4.79 12.78
N VAL A 70 7.66 -3.94 11.96
CA VAL A 70 6.23 -3.61 12.07
C VAL A 70 5.35 -4.85 11.90
N LEU A 71 5.71 -5.76 10.98
CA LEU A 71 4.96 -7.00 10.76
C LEU A 71 4.94 -7.94 11.96
N LYS A 72 5.88 -7.84 12.88
CA LYS A 72 5.86 -8.65 14.12
C LYS A 72 4.66 -8.31 15.00
N GLN A 73 4.14 -7.11 14.90
CA GLN A 73 2.99 -6.64 15.65
C GLN A 73 1.71 -6.58 14.81
N VAL A 74 1.82 -6.12 13.56
CA VAL A 74 0.68 -5.90 12.67
C VAL A 74 0.62 -7.01 11.61
N PRO A 75 -0.33 -7.93 11.66
CA PRO A 75 -0.44 -9.02 10.69
C PRO A 75 -1.02 -8.51 9.35
N LEU A 76 -0.13 -8.06 8.47
CA LEU A 76 -0.45 -7.57 7.14
C LEU A 76 -0.48 -8.72 6.12
N ASP A 77 -1.27 -8.55 5.06
CA ASP A 77 -1.34 -9.48 3.93
C ASP A 77 -0.54 -8.99 2.72
N VAL A 78 -0.34 -7.68 2.59
CA VAL A 78 0.35 -7.02 1.48
C VAL A 78 1.13 -5.82 1.97
N ILE A 79 2.31 -5.60 1.42
CA ILE A 79 3.11 -4.38 1.61
C ILE A 79 2.96 -3.49 0.39
N GLN A 80 2.57 -2.24 0.58
CA GLN A 80 2.56 -1.22 -0.48
C GLN A 80 3.66 -0.19 -0.21
N LEU A 81 4.58 -0.04 -1.16
CA LEU A 81 5.64 0.98 -1.14
C LEU A 81 5.18 2.19 -1.96
N HIS A 82 5.19 3.37 -1.35
CA HIS A 82 4.60 4.59 -1.91
C HIS A 82 5.58 5.78 -1.94
N GLY A 83 6.86 5.50 -1.87
CA GLY A 83 7.94 6.50 -1.96
C GLY A 83 8.78 6.33 -3.24
N SER A 84 10.07 6.61 -3.12
CA SER A 84 11.07 6.47 -4.18
C SER A 84 11.91 5.19 -4.05
N GLU A 85 11.30 4.11 -3.56
CA GLU A 85 11.99 2.86 -3.31
C GLU A 85 12.53 2.25 -4.60
N THR A 86 13.78 1.77 -4.53
CA THR A 86 14.49 1.10 -5.63
C THR A 86 14.10 -0.38 -5.74
N ALA A 87 14.55 -1.04 -6.81
CA ALA A 87 14.36 -2.48 -7.01
C ALA A 87 15.00 -3.31 -5.88
N GLU A 88 16.13 -2.86 -5.33
CA GLU A 88 16.80 -3.51 -4.18
C GLU A 88 15.93 -3.45 -2.94
N ILE A 89 15.28 -2.31 -2.67
CA ILE A 89 14.36 -2.17 -1.55
C ILE A 89 13.13 -3.07 -1.74
N VAL A 90 12.52 -3.08 -2.94
CA VAL A 90 11.38 -3.96 -3.26
C VAL A 90 11.74 -5.43 -3.01
N SER A 91 12.89 -5.87 -3.52
CA SER A 91 13.40 -7.23 -3.34
C SER A 91 13.70 -7.53 -1.87
N GLY A 92 14.34 -6.60 -1.16
CA GLY A 92 14.68 -6.74 0.26
C GLY A 92 13.45 -6.87 1.15
N VAL A 93 12.40 -6.10 0.88
CA VAL A 93 11.12 -6.19 1.60
C VAL A 93 10.48 -7.55 1.36
N ARG A 94 10.39 -7.99 0.10
CA ARG A 94 9.82 -9.32 -0.23
C ARG A 94 10.59 -10.45 0.46
N TRP A 95 11.90 -10.41 0.42
CA TRP A 95 12.74 -11.45 1.03
C TRP A 95 12.55 -11.53 2.56
N ARG A 96 12.48 -10.36 3.23
CA ARG A 96 12.35 -10.31 4.70
C ARG A 96 10.95 -10.63 5.21
N THR A 97 9.93 -10.27 4.43
CA THR A 97 8.53 -10.39 4.89
C THR A 97 7.82 -11.62 4.34
N GLY A 98 8.25 -12.14 3.19
CA GLY A 98 7.56 -13.21 2.48
C GLY A 98 6.20 -12.79 1.89
N LEU A 99 5.87 -11.48 1.94
CA LEU A 99 4.57 -10.97 1.49
C LEU A 99 4.66 -10.38 0.07
N PRO A 100 3.54 -10.33 -0.65
CA PRO A 100 3.45 -9.58 -1.90
C PRO A 100 3.78 -8.11 -1.68
N VAL A 101 4.58 -7.54 -2.59
CA VAL A 101 4.99 -6.13 -2.56
C VAL A 101 4.38 -5.41 -3.74
N TRP A 102 3.57 -4.40 -3.45
CA TRP A 102 3.01 -3.47 -4.43
C TRP A 102 3.80 -2.17 -4.46
N LYS A 103 3.93 -1.56 -5.62
CA LYS A 103 4.63 -0.28 -5.78
C LYS A 103 3.69 0.76 -6.39
N ALA A 104 3.48 1.86 -5.68
CA ALA A 104 2.82 3.04 -6.23
C ALA A 104 3.84 3.85 -7.02
N VAL A 105 3.47 4.26 -8.23
CA VAL A 105 4.31 5.04 -9.14
C VAL A 105 3.49 6.13 -9.80
N GLN A 106 4.10 7.32 -9.91
CA GLN A 106 3.54 8.40 -10.70
C GLN A 106 3.83 8.16 -12.18
N VAL A 107 2.81 8.28 -13.01
CA VAL A 107 2.90 8.05 -14.45
C VAL A 107 2.50 9.31 -15.19
N GLN A 108 3.41 9.80 -16.03
CA GLN A 108 3.20 10.91 -16.96
C GLN A 108 3.43 10.47 -18.41
N THR A 109 4.27 9.44 -18.61
CA THR A 109 4.67 8.92 -19.91
C THR A 109 4.68 7.39 -19.92
N ALA A 110 4.65 6.80 -21.10
CA ALA A 110 4.83 5.34 -21.26
C ALA A 110 6.19 4.86 -20.73
N ALA A 111 7.23 5.71 -20.76
CA ALA A 111 8.54 5.37 -20.21
C ALA A 111 8.50 5.16 -18.69
N ASP A 112 7.67 5.91 -17.95
CA ASP A 112 7.49 5.73 -16.51
C ASP A 112 6.94 4.34 -16.19
N ILE A 113 6.03 3.83 -16.99
CA ILE A 113 5.47 2.48 -16.84
C ILE A 113 6.55 1.43 -17.09
N GLN A 114 7.39 1.61 -18.12
CA GLN A 114 8.48 0.68 -18.41
C GLN A 114 9.51 0.68 -17.26
N ALA A 115 9.87 1.86 -16.75
CA ALA A 115 10.76 1.96 -15.61
C ALA A 115 10.16 1.29 -14.35
N ALA A 116 8.87 1.50 -14.09
CA ALA A 116 8.18 0.89 -12.95
C ALA A 116 8.18 -0.65 -13.01
N ARG A 117 8.05 -1.25 -14.20
CA ARG A 117 8.13 -2.71 -14.39
C ARG A 117 9.47 -3.28 -13.95
N GLN A 118 10.56 -2.52 -14.11
CA GLN A 118 11.92 -2.94 -13.72
C GLN A 118 12.13 -2.97 -12.20
N LEU A 119 11.23 -2.36 -11.42
CA LEU A 119 11.29 -2.42 -9.95
C LEU A 119 10.96 -3.81 -9.39
N GLY A 120 10.36 -4.69 -10.19
CA GLY A 120 10.09 -6.07 -9.79
C GLY A 120 8.99 -6.25 -8.74
N ALA A 121 8.10 -5.26 -8.57
CA ALA A 121 6.95 -5.38 -7.68
C ALA A 121 5.91 -6.38 -8.21
N ASP A 122 5.15 -7.02 -7.30
CA ASP A 122 4.10 -7.98 -7.68
C ASP A 122 2.90 -7.27 -8.34
N ARG A 123 2.67 -5.99 -7.99
CA ARG A 123 1.69 -5.10 -8.64
C ARG A 123 2.19 -3.68 -8.65
N LEU A 124 1.78 -2.96 -9.69
CA LEU A 124 1.93 -1.51 -9.79
C LEU A 124 0.59 -0.83 -9.49
N ILE A 125 0.65 0.24 -8.70
CA ILE A 125 -0.46 1.18 -8.52
C ILE A 125 -0.06 2.43 -9.27
N LEU A 126 -0.79 2.77 -10.32
CA LEU A 126 -0.46 3.89 -11.19
C LEU A 126 -1.24 5.13 -10.72
N GLU A 127 -0.53 6.22 -10.50
CA GLU A 127 -1.08 7.50 -10.08
C GLU A 127 -0.77 8.58 -11.09
N GLY A 128 -1.69 9.52 -11.30
CA GLY A 128 -1.42 10.72 -12.09
C GLY A 128 -0.44 11.66 -11.39
N LYS A 129 -0.06 12.75 -12.06
CA LYS A 129 0.99 13.72 -11.67
C LYS A 129 0.88 14.26 -10.24
N ALA A 130 -0.28 14.21 -9.62
CA ALA A 130 -0.53 14.60 -8.24
C ALA A 130 -1.29 13.49 -7.50
N GLY A 131 -0.58 12.47 -7.09
CA GLY A 131 -1.15 11.34 -6.35
C GLY A 131 -1.98 11.81 -5.16
N GLY A 132 -3.19 11.26 -5.01
CA GLY A 132 -4.10 11.59 -3.92
C GLY A 132 -4.82 12.93 -4.03
N MET A 133 -4.62 13.73 -5.07
CA MET A 133 -5.26 15.03 -5.27
C MET A 133 -6.45 14.99 -6.26
N GLY A 134 -6.89 13.82 -6.70
CA GLY A 134 -8.03 13.66 -7.60
C GLY A 134 -7.78 14.09 -9.04
N ILE A 135 -6.52 14.29 -9.43
CA ILE A 135 -6.16 14.58 -10.82
C ILE A 135 -6.14 13.25 -11.60
N THR A 136 -6.91 13.21 -12.67
CA THR A 136 -7.06 12.02 -13.51
C THR A 136 -5.73 11.63 -14.15
N ALA A 137 -5.37 10.35 -14.06
CA ALA A 137 -4.28 9.79 -14.87
C ALA A 137 -4.70 9.76 -16.34
N ASP A 138 -3.74 9.92 -17.24
CA ASP A 138 -3.97 9.72 -18.66
C ASP A 138 -4.09 8.20 -18.94
N TRP A 139 -5.32 7.72 -19.03
CA TRP A 139 -5.62 6.31 -19.21
C TRP A 139 -5.22 5.75 -20.59
N GLU A 140 -5.02 6.62 -21.58
CA GLU A 140 -4.53 6.20 -22.91
C GLU A 140 -3.08 5.71 -22.86
N LEU A 141 -2.29 6.18 -21.88
CA LEU A 141 -0.93 5.71 -21.65
C LEU A 141 -0.85 4.31 -21.04
N ILE A 142 -1.96 3.82 -20.48
CA ILE A 142 -2.01 2.58 -19.68
C ILE A 142 -2.65 1.42 -20.48
N ALA A 143 -3.36 1.74 -21.54
CA ALA A 143 -3.99 0.78 -22.46
C ALA A 143 -2.97 0.10 -23.44
#